data_2e283e48a6148a2e4e5633c6e8d531ad
#
_entry.id   2e283e48a6148a2e4e5633c6e8d531ad
#
_cell.length_a   1.000
_cell.length_b   1.000
_cell.length_c   1.000
_cell.angle_alpha   90.00
_cell.angle_beta   90.00
_cell.angle_gamma   90.00
#
_symmetry.space_group_name_H-M   'P 1'
#
loop_
_entity.id
_entity.type
_entity.pdbx_description
1 polymer ?
#
loop_
_entity_poly.entity_id
_entity_poly.type
_entity_poly.pdbx_seq_one_letter_code
_entity_poly.pdbx_strand_id
1 'polypeptide(L)'
;NLNNENLNNENLNNEYLDLIYSFIIFLSNNNNQNSPNKISTKGEEIIKKILDKLTLEIIEDIYLLVENNTSLLAYIDEHTKTLIINSIKQYIENYTVIILKPDIHNLINRDVYKLKINDEIIYIPLWHNKLIYQKNIIDIQPDLSENIVIKNHNIYYRLEKKYYDIINLINSNNNYLYIDQLDKYIDITCMQFKKYQTIILKNKGLPKIDYNNNFSLSNYSDIIVE
;
A
#
# COMPACT_ATOMS: atom_id res chain seq x y z
N ASN A 1 3.52 23.08 10.80
CA ASN A 1 3.21 22.44 9.51
C ASN A 1 2.70 20.99 9.63
N LEU A 2 2.68 20.39 10.84
CA LEU A 2 2.11 19.07 11.12
C LEU A 2 0.56 19.04 11.16
N ASN A 3 -0.07 20.21 11.24
CA ASN A 3 -1.54 20.30 11.34
C ASN A 3 -2.26 20.26 9.97
N ASN A 4 -1.57 20.48 8.87
CA ASN A 4 -2.21 20.51 7.55
C ASN A 4 -2.31 19.13 6.88
N GLU A 5 -1.43 18.18 7.21
CA GLU A 5 -1.51 16.82 6.65
C GLU A 5 -2.66 16.00 7.30
N ASN A 6 -2.90 16.21 8.59
CA ASN A 6 -4.04 15.56 9.27
C ASN A 6 -5.39 16.13 8.80
N LEU A 7 -5.49 17.43 8.51
CA LEU A 7 -6.71 18.07 8.02
C LEU A 7 -7.10 17.61 6.61
N ASN A 8 -6.12 17.32 5.74
CA ASN A 8 -6.39 16.81 4.40
C ASN A 8 -6.88 15.35 4.43
N ASN A 9 -6.31 14.51 5.31
CA ASN A 9 -6.75 13.11 5.46
C ASN A 9 -8.11 12.99 6.13
N GLU A 10 -8.45 13.85 7.10
CA GLU A 10 -9.79 13.87 7.71
C GLU A 10 -10.86 14.38 6.74
N ASN A 11 -10.55 15.36 5.90
CA ASN A 11 -11.49 15.85 4.87
C ASN A 11 -11.72 14.83 3.76
N LEU A 12 -10.67 14.14 3.29
CA LEU A 12 -10.83 13.03 2.33
C LEU A 12 -11.69 11.90 2.92
N ASN A 13 -11.43 11.48 4.14
CA ASN A 13 -12.22 10.44 4.81
C ASN A 13 -13.70 10.84 4.95
N ASN A 14 -14.01 12.11 5.23
CA ASN A 14 -15.38 12.58 5.34
C ASN A 14 -16.10 12.62 3.97
N GLU A 15 -15.42 13.03 2.92
CA GLU A 15 -15.96 13.05 1.56
C GLU A 15 -16.27 11.64 1.04
N TYR A 16 -15.42 10.66 1.35
CA TYR A 16 -15.65 9.24 1.04
C TYR A 16 -16.78 8.63 1.87
N LEU A 17 -16.87 8.94 3.15
CA LEU A 17 -17.96 8.50 4.00
C LEU A 17 -19.30 9.07 3.50
N ASP A 18 -19.36 10.32 3.11
CA ASP A 18 -20.55 10.94 2.54
C ASP A 18 -20.97 10.28 1.22
N LEU A 19 -20.02 9.87 0.39
CA LEU A 19 -20.27 9.15 -0.85
C LEU A 19 -20.82 7.74 -0.58
N ILE A 20 -20.24 7.03 0.41
CA ILE A 20 -20.71 5.73 0.88
C ILE A 20 -22.12 5.86 1.49
N TYR A 21 -22.37 6.85 2.33
CA TYR A 21 -23.70 7.12 2.90
C TYR A 21 -24.72 7.44 1.82
N SER A 22 -24.37 8.29 0.85
CA SER A 22 -25.25 8.63 -0.27
C SER A 22 -25.60 7.40 -1.11
N PHE A 23 -24.64 6.50 -1.30
CA PHE A 23 -24.83 5.23 -1.99
C PHE A 23 -25.78 4.30 -1.22
N ILE A 24 -25.57 4.16 0.09
CA ILE A 24 -26.43 3.36 0.97
C ILE A 24 -27.85 3.90 0.99
N ILE A 25 -28.03 5.22 1.14
CA ILE A 25 -29.35 5.89 1.13
C ILE A 25 -30.04 5.72 -0.23
N PHE A 26 -29.31 5.84 -1.33
CA PHE A 26 -29.83 5.64 -2.67
C PHE A 26 -30.37 4.22 -2.87
N LEU A 27 -29.64 3.21 -2.40
CA LEU A 27 -30.06 1.80 -2.45
C LEU A 27 -31.30 1.54 -1.57
N SER A 28 -31.34 2.13 -0.37
CA SER A 28 -32.48 2.00 0.56
C SER A 28 -33.75 2.63 0.01
N ASN A 29 -33.65 3.77 -0.66
CA ASN A 29 -34.83 4.51 -1.20
C ASN A 29 -35.41 3.87 -2.46
N ASN A 30 -34.63 3.11 -3.23
CA ASN A 30 -35.11 2.45 -4.43
C ASN A 30 -35.80 1.10 -4.18
N ASN A 31 -35.73 0.56 -2.96
CA ASN A 31 -36.39 -0.69 -2.57
C ASN A 31 -37.92 -0.57 -2.37
N ASN A 32 -38.50 0.64 -2.38
CA ASN A 32 -39.91 0.85 -2.14
C ASN A 32 -40.83 0.71 -3.39
N GLN A 33 -40.34 0.23 -4.53
CA GLN A 33 -41.13 0.00 -5.71
C GLN A 33 -41.36 -1.50 -5.97
N ASN A 34 -42.59 -1.92 -5.71
CA ASN A 34 -43.16 -3.27 -5.73
C ASN A 34 -43.00 -4.05 -7.05
N SER A 35 -41.84 -4.61 -7.37
CA SER A 35 -41.74 -5.85 -8.17
C SER A 35 -40.36 -6.49 -8.07
N PRO A 36 -40.21 -7.71 -7.53
CA PRO A 36 -38.92 -8.32 -7.17
C PRO A 36 -38.01 -8.62 -8.35
N ASN A 37 -38.50 -8.85 -9.55
CA ASN A 37 -37.67 -9.26 -10.70
C ASN A 37 -37.15 -8.13 -11.59
N LYS A 38 -37.64 -6.91 -11.48
CA LYS A 38 -37.14 -5.73 -12.23
C LYS A 38 -36.12 -4.89 -11.46
N ILE A 39 -36.08 -5.05 -10.14
CA ILE A 39 -35.17 -4.33 -9.24
C ILE A 39 -33.75 -4.83 -9.36
N SER A 40 -33.55 -6.14 -9.55
CA SER A 40 -32.25 -6.77 -9.61
C SER A 40 -31.34 -6.20 -10.74
N THR A 41 -31.79 -6.25 -11.99
CA THR A 41 -30.99 -5.80 -13.14
C THR A 41 -30.72 -4.30 -13.15
N LYS A 42 -31.72 -3.49 -12.77
CA LYS A 42 -31.57 -2.03 -12.72
C LYS A 42 -30.71 -1.58 -11.53
N GLY A 43 -30.79 -2.30 -10.41
CA GLY A 43 -29.93 -2.11 -9.25
C GLY A 43 -28.46 -2.43 -9.55
N GLU A 44 -28.20 -3.56 -10.19
CA GLU A 44 -26.85 -3.97 -10.62
C GLU A 44 -26.22 -2.95 -11.59
N GLU A 45 -27.00 -2.44 -12.58
CA GLU A 45 -26.50 -1.40 -13.49
C GLU A 45 -26.10 -0.11 -12.78
N ILE A 46 -26.88 0.28 -11.75
CA ILE A 46 -26.60 1.49 -10.98
C ILE A 46 -25.38 1.30 -10.11
N ILE A 47 -25.28 0.14 -9.42
CA ILE A 47 -24.09 -0.21 -8.63
C ILE A 47 -22.85 -0.18 -9.52
N LYS A 48 -22.90 -0.82 -10.68
CA LYS A 48 -21.80 -0.83 -11.63
C LYS A 48 -21.37 0.58 -12.05
N LYS A 49 -22.31 1.46 -12.40
CA LYS A 49 -22.01 2.87 -12.75
C LYS A 49 -21.36 3.65 -11.61
N ILE A 50 -21.66 3.30 -10.37
CA ILE A 50 -21.03 3.91 -9.19
C ILE A 50 -19.62 3.33 -9.01
N LEU A 51 -19.47 2.02 -9.07
CA LEU A 51 -18.17 1.35 -8.97
C LEU A 51 -17.19 1.83 -10.06
N ASP A 52 -17.67 2.08 -11.28
CA ASP A 52 -16.85 2.62 -12.39
C ASP A 52 -16.28 4.03 -12.11
N LYS A 53 -16.84 4.75 -11.13
CA LYS A 53 -16.39 6.09 -10.73
C LYS A 53 -15.46 6.08 -9.50
N LEU A 54 -15.39 4.96 -8.80
CA LEU A 54 -14.61 4.82 -7.57
C LEU A 54 -13.24 4.22 -7.87
N THR A 55 -12.27 4.55 -7.04
CA THR A 55 -10.96 3.86 -7.08
C THR A 55 -11.11 2.45 -6.49
N LEU A 56 -10.23 1.54 -6.89
CA LEU A 56 -10.26 0.18 -6.38
C LEU A 56 -10.09 0.12 -4.85
N GLU A 57 -9.26 1.00 -4.28
CA GLU A 57 -9.06 1.11 -2.83
C GLU A 57 -10.38 1.41 -2.11
N ILE A 58 -11.15 2.37 -2.61
CA ILE A 58 -12.46 2.72 -2.06
C ILE A 58 -13.44 1.55 -2.21
N ILE A 59 -13.39 0.83 -3.32
CA ILE A 59 -14.24 -0.35 -3.55
C ILE A 59 -13.89 -1.46 -2.55
N GLU A 60 -12.61 -1.71 -2.30
CA GLU A 60 -12.13 -2.66 -1.29
C GLU A 60 -12.58 -2.23 0.13
N ASP A 61 -12.48 -0.93 0.46
CA ASP A 61 -12.94 -0.39 1.75
C ASP A 61 -14.47 -0.53 1.92
N ILE A 62 -15.25 -0.24 0.87
CA ILE A 62 -16.70 -0.45 0.88
C ILE A 62 -17.03 -1.93 1.08
N TYR A 63 -16.32 -2.83 0.40
CA TYR A 63 -16.50 -4.26 0.57
C TYR A 63 -16.29 -4.68 2.02
N LEU A 64 -15.15 -4.30 2.62
CA LEU A 64 -14.83 -4.61 4.02
C LEU A 64 -15.84 -4.02 4.99
N LEU A 65 -16.31 -2.80 4.73
CA LEU A 65 -17.31 -2.13 5.55
C LEU A 65 -18.65 -2.86 5.48
N VAL A 66 -19.08 -3.29 4.30
CA VAL A 66 -20.34 -4.02 4.10
C VAL A 66 -20.27 -5.44 4.67
N GLU A 67 -19.11 -6.10 4.59
CA GLU A 67 -18.92 -7.46 5.10
C GLU A 67 -18.83 -7.49 6.65
N ASN A 68 -18.14 -6.51 7.27
CA ASN A 68 -17.80 -6.55 8.69
C ASN A 68 -18.73 -5.73 9.59
N ASN A 69 -19.51 -4.76 9.07
CA ASN A 69 -20.33 -3.85 9.87
C ASN A 69 -21.82 -4.16 9.80
N THR A 70 -22.29 -5.04 10.68
CA THR A 70 -23.71 -5.36 10.82
C THR A 70 -24.56 -4.20 11.38
N SER A 71 -23.97 -3.29 12.17
CA SER A 71 -24.70 -2.18 12.80
C SER A 71 -24.98 -1.01 11.84
N LEU A 72 -24.05 -0.67 10.95
CA LEU A 72 -24.28 0.36 9.92
C LEU A 72 -25.27 -0.10 8.86
N LEU A 73 -25.40 -1.41 8.68
CA LEU A 73 -26.28 -2.03 7.69
C LEU A 73 -27.64 -2.47 8.25
N ALA A 74 -27.95 -2.11 9.51
CA ALA A 74 -29.23 -2.46 10.13
C ALA A 74 -30.46 -1.88 9.37
N TYR A 75 -30.23 -0.87 8.54
CA TYR A 75 -31.26 -0.25 7.68
C TYR A 75 -31.32 -0.81 6.26
N ILE A 76 -30.41 -1.71 5.89
CA ILE A 76 -30.37 -2.34 4.57
C ILE A 76 -30.84 -3.79 4.72
N ASP A 77 -31.81 -4.18 3.89
CA ASP A 77 -32.27 -5.56 3.87
C ASP A 77 -31.17 -6.51 3.37
N GLU A 78 -31.21 -7.78 3.80
CA GLU A 78 -30.20 -8.80 3.47
C GLU A 78 -30.10 -9.07 1.96
N HIS A 79 -31.17 -8.86 1.20
CA HIS A 79 -31.14 -9.03 -0.25
C HIS A 79 -30.29 -7.93 -0.90
N THR A 80 -30.50 -6.68 -0.52
CA THR A 80 -29.73 -5.53 -1.01
C THR A 80 -28.25 -5.66 -0.60
N LYS A 81 -27.98 -6.10 0.63
CA LYS A 81 -26.63 -6.38 1.10
C LYS A 81 -25.92 -7.42 0.23
N THR A 82 -26.59 -8.55 -0.02
CA THR A 82 -26.07 -9.62 -0.86
C THR A 82 -25.78 -9.14 -2.28
N LEU A 83 -26.68 -8.33 -2.84
CA LEU A 83 -26.56 -7.76 -4.17
C LEU A 83 -25.34 -6.81 -4.27
N ILE A 84 -25.12 -5.96 -3.27
CA ILE A 84 -23.92 -5.08 -3.19
C ILE A 84 -22.64 -5.92 -3.15
N ILE A 85 -22.58 -6.87 -2.22
CA ILE A 85 -21.40 -7.73 -2.04
C ILE A 85 -21.08 -8.49 -3.33
N ASN A 86 -22.07 -9.08 -3.96
CA ASN A 86 -21.87 -9.84 -5.20
C ASN A 86 -21.43 -8.95 -6.36
N SER A 87 -22.03 -7.74 -6.48
CA SER A 87 -21.63 -6.78 -7.52
C SER A 87 -20.19 -6.30 -7.33
N ILE A 88 -19.77 -6.04 -6.09
CA ILE A 88 -18.39 -5.65 -5.77
C ILE A 88 -17.44 -6.81 -6.06
N LYS A 89 -17.75 -8.04 -5.62
CA LYS A 89 -16.93 -9.22 -5.91
C LYS A 89 -16.75 -9.39 -7.41
N GLN A 90 -17.81 -9.38 -8.18
CA GLN A 90 -17.78 -9.51 -9.63
C GLN A 90 -16.98 -8.37 -10.29
N TYR A 91 -17.05 -7.15 -9.73
CA TYR A 91 -16.29 -6.02 -10.23
C TYR A 91 -14.78 -6.23 -10.00
N ILE A 92 -14.37 -6.66 -8.79
CA ILE A 92 -12.98 -6.94 -8.43
C ILE A 92 -12.43 -8.14 -9.21
N GLU A 93 -13.23 -9.20 -9.42
CA GLU A 93 -12.86 -10.39 -10.19
C GLU A 93 -12.53 -10.09 -11.67
N ASN A 94 -12.98 -8.95 -12.20
CA ASN A 94 -12.62 -8.50 -13.54
C ASN A 94 -11.21 -7.90 -13.65
N TYR A 95 -10.51 -7.72 -12.52
CA TYR A 95 -9.13 -7.27 -12.53
C TYR A 95 -8.15 -8.45 -12.61
N THR A 96 -7.14 -8.29 -13.42
CA THR A 96 -6.02 -9.24 -13.47
C THR A 96 -4.95 -8.81 -12.48
N VAL A 97 -4.56 -9.69 -11.56
CA VAL A 97 -3.48 -9.41 -10.61
C VAL A 97 -2.15 -9.88 -11.19
N ILE A 98 -1.19 -8.99 -11.28
CA ILE A 98 0.19 -9.27 -11.70
C ILE A 98 1.09 -9.03 -10.50
N ILE A 99 1.75 -10.10 -10.03
CA ILE A 99 2.63 -10.02 -8.86
C ILE A 99 4.07 -9.82 -9.35
N LEU A 100 4.72 -8.76 -8.86
CA LEU A 100 6.15 -8.52 -9.06
C LEU A 100 6.88 -8.78 -7.73
N LYS A 101 8.01 -9.49 -7.80
CA LYS A 101 8.82 -9.86 -6.62
C LYS A 101 10.23 -9.28 -6.74
N PRO A 102 10.40 -7.96 -6.55
CA PRO A 102 11.73 -7.36 -6.53
C PRO A 102 12.51 -7.80 -5.29
N ASP A 103 13.82 -7.85 -5.40
CA ASP A 103 14.71 -7.97 -4.24
C ASP A 103 14.98 -6.60 -3.60
N ILE A 104 15.69 -6.59 -2.48
CA ILE A 104 16.01 -5.35 -1.76
C ILE A 104 16.90 -4.41 -2.59
N HIS A 105 17.77 -4.93 -3.45
CA HIS A 105 18.65 -4.12 -4.30
C HIS A 105 17.83 -3.37 -5.36
N ASN A 106 16.84 -4.03 -5.99
CA ASN A 106 15.93 -3.37 -6.94
C ASN A 106 15.21 -2.18 -6.27
N LEU A 107 14.80 -2.33 -5.01
CA LEU A 107 14.10 -1.27 -4.29
C LEU A 107 15.04 -0.11 -3.93
N ILE A 108 16.23 -0.39 -3.41
CA ILE A 108 17.23 0.63 -3.03
C ILE A 108 17.77 1.36 -4.25
N ASN A 109 17.97 0.64 -5.36
CA ASN A 109 18.43 1.21 -6.63
C ASN A 109 17.33 1.99 -7.35
N ARG A 110 16.08 1.88 -6.89
CA ARG A 110 14.92 2.55 -7.51
C ARG A 110 14.69 2.04 -8.92
N ASP A 111 14.81 0.73 -9.08
CA ASP A 111 14.62 0.11 -10.38
C ASP A 111 13.18 0.26 -10.86
N VAL A 112 13.04 0.40 -12.15
CA VAL A 112 11.76 0.48 -12.84
C VAL A 112 11.59 -0.75 -13.70
N TYR A 113 10.56 -1.52 -13.43
CA TYR A 113 10.26 -2.72 -14.19
C TYR A 113 9.50 -2.39 -15.48
N LYS A 114 9.93 -2.97 -16.59
CA LYS A 114 9.27 -2.83 -17.89
C LYS A 114 8.29 -3.99 -18.07
N LEU A 115 7.00 -3.68 -17.97
CA LEU A 115 5.92 -4.65 -18.09
C LEU A 115 5.21 -4.47 -19.43
N LYS A 116 4.95 -5.58 -20.14
CA LYS A 116 4.15 -5.57 -21.37
C LYS A 116 2.75 -6.10 -21.05
N ILE A 117 1.72 -5.28 -21.28
CA ILE A 117 0.30 -5.63 -21.15
C ILE A 117 -0.40 -5.29 -22.46
N ASN A 118 -1.10 -6.25 -23.07
CA ASN A 118 -1.89 -6.03 -24.29
C ASN A 118 -1.15 -5.22 -25.37
N ASP A 119 0.12 -5.59 -25.63
CA ASP A 119 1.03 -4.91 -26.59
C ASP A 119 1.50 -3.49 -26.20
N GLU A 120 1.01 -2.95 -25.11
CA GLU A 120 1.54 -1.72 -24.52
C GLU A 120 2.66 -2.01 -23.52
N ILE A 121 3.64 -1.10 -23.50
CA ILE A 121 4.74 -1.16 -22.53
C ILE A 121 4.48 -0.13 -21.48
N ILE A 122 4.41 -0.58 -20.24
CA ILE A 122 4.30 0.28 -19.06
C ILE A 122 5.53 0.15 -18.18
N TYR A 123 5.84 1.20 -17.46
CA TYR A 123 6.99 1.26 -16.56
C TYR A 123 6.48 1.29 -15.12
N ILE A 124 6.93 0.34 -14.32
CA ILE A 124 6.47 0.13 -12.94
C ILE A 124 7.59 0.47 -11.97
N PRO A 125 7.48 1.54 -11.19
CA PRO A 125 8.42 1.85 -10.13
C PRO A 125 8.29 0.83 -8.98
N LEU A 126 9.37 0.08 -8.72
CA LEU A 126 9.32 -1.07 -7.82
C LEU A 126 9.24 -0.71 -6.32
N TRP A 127 9.38 0.55 -5.94
CA TRP A 127 9.24 1.03 -4.56
C TRP A 127 7.79 1.30 -4.12
N HIS A 128 6.81 1.07 -5.00
CA HIS A 128 5.39 1.09 -4.65
C HIS A 128 4.97 -0.27 -4.10
N ASN A 129 3.85 -0.29 -3.35
CA ASN A 129 3.27 -1.55 -2.90
C ASN A 129 2.27 -2.08 -3.95
N LYS A 130 1.48 -1.19 -4.54
CA LYS A 130 0.41 -1.54 -5.47
C LYS A 130 0.23 -0.41 -6.49
N LEU A 131 0.02 -0.77 -7.73
CA LEU A 131 -0.33 0.16 -8.80
C LEU A 131 -1.47 -0.42 -9.62
N ILE A 132 -2.34 0.45 -10.13
CA ILE A 132 -3.46 0.05 -10.97
C ILE A 132 -3.25 0.64 -12.36
N TYR A 133 -3.28 -0.22 -13.35
CA TYR A 133 -3.21 0.19 -14.74
C TYR A 133 -4.33 -0.47 -15.54
N GLN A 134 -5.29 0.33 -16.01
CA GLN A 134 -6.53 -0.17 -16.64
C GLN A 134 -7.24 -1.18 -15.71
N LYS A 135 -7.41 -2.43 -16.14
CA LYS A 135 -7.96 -3.55 -15.35
C LYS A 135 -6.89 -4.48 -14.79
N ASN A 136 -5.68 -3.99 -14.61
CA ASN A 136 -4.59 -4.76 -14.03
C ASN A 136 -4.17 -4.15 -12.71
N ILE A 137 -4.12 -4.99 -11.68
CA ILE A 137 -3.54 -4.68 -10.37
C ILE A 137 -2.13 -5.20 -10.40
N ILE A 138 -1.17 -4.29 -10.28
CA ILE A 138 0.25 -4.66 -10.17
C ILE A 138 0.59 -4.61 -8.69
N ASP A 139 0.71 -5.79 -8.10
CA ASP A 139 1.02 -6.00 -6.69
C ASP A 139 2.51 -6.26 -6.54
N ILE A 140 3.21 -5.39 -5.81
CA ILE A 140 4.65 -5.46 -5.65
C ILE A 140 4.93 -6.05 -4.26
N GLN A 141 5.35 -7.31 -4.24
CA GLN A 141 5.63 -8.10 -3.06
C GLN A 141 7.12 -8.40 -2.98
N PRO A 142 7.92 -7.55 -2.34
CA PRO A 142 9.37 -7.74 -2.30
C PRO A 142 9.78 -9.09 -1.68
N ASP A 143 10.72 -9.77 -2.32
CA ASP A 143 11.37 -10.96 -1.78
C ASP A 143 12.54 -10.51 -0.90
N LEU A 144 12.32 -10.51 0.41
CA LEU A 144 13.24 -9.99 1.41
C LEU A 144 13.84 -11.13 2.26
N SER A 145 15.11 -10.98 2.63
CA SER A 145 15.71 -11.86 3.63
C SER A 145 15.09 -11.66 5.02
N GLU A 146 15.16 -12.66 5.88
CA GLU A 146 14.53 -12.67 7.22
C GLU A 146 14.98 -11.53 8.14
N ASN A 147 16.13 -10.93 7.86
CA ASN A 147 16.68 -9.83 8.63
C ASN A 147 16.28 -8.44 8.09
N ILE A 148 15.44 -8.38 7.03
CA ILE A 148 14.97 -7.14 6.43
C ILE A 148 13.45 -7.07 6.54
N VAL A 149 12.94 -5.93 7.03
CA VAL A 149 11.51 -5.62 7.07
C VAL A 149 11.29 -4.21 6.54
N ILE A 150 10.29 -4.03 5.68
CA ILE A 150 9.87 -2.72 5.20
C ILE A 150 8.57 -2.34 5.91
N LYS A 151 8.57 -1.17 6.58
CA LYS A 151 7.38 -0.58 7.21
C LYS A 151 7.33 0.92 6.94
N ASN A 152 6.22 1.41 6.40
CA ASN A 152 6.04 2.83 6.07
C ASN A 152 7.22 3.38 5.24
N HIS A 153 7.66 2.60 4.24
CA HIS A 153 8.82 2.85 3.37
C HIS A 153 10.18 2.82 4.09
N ASN A 154 10.25 2.79 5.42
CA ASN A 154 11.50 2.60 6.14
C ASN A 154 11.97 1.15 6.01
N ILE A 155 13.28 0.99 5.84
CA ILE A 155 13.94 -0.32 5.83
C ILE A 155 14.47 -0.59 7.23
N TYR A 156 13.98 -1.63 7.87
CA TYR A 156 14.51 -2.14 9.13
C TYR A 156 15.42 -3.31 8.83
N TYR A 157 16.65 -3.21 9.28
CA TYR A 157 17.68 -4.21 9.07
C TYR A 157 18.23 -4.71 10.39
N ARG A 158 18.08 -6.01 10.64
CA ARG A 158 18.67 -6.65 11.81
C ARG A 158 20.08 -7.10 11.50
N LEU A 159 21.07 -6.52 12.19
CA LEU A 159 22.49 -6.79 12.03
C LEU A 159 23.04 -7.49 13.26
N GLU A 160 23.48 -8.72 13.12
CA GLU A 160 24.18 -9.43 14.17
C GLU A 160 25.70 -9.44 13.88
N LYS A 161 26.48 -8.84 14.77
CA LYS A 161 27.95 -8.83 14.69
C LYS A 161 28.56 -9.19 16.04
N LYS A 162 29.63 -9.95 15.96
CA LYS A 162 30.43 -10.24 17.16
C LYS A 162 31.18 -8.99 17.59
N TYR A 163 31.29 -8.80 18.88
CA TYR A 163 32.01 -7.67 19.48
C TYR A 163 33.45 -7.57 18.98
N TYR A 164 34.11 -8.73 18.87
CA TYR A 164 35.47 -8.86 18.39
C TYR A 164 35.64 -8.27 16.98
N ASP A 165 34.69 -8.47 16.09
CA ASP A 165 34.77 -7.97 14.71
C ASP A 165 34.73 -6.45 14.68
N ILE A 166 33.87 -5.84 15.51
CA ILE A 166 33.77 -4.37 15.63
C ILE A 166 35.06 -3.77 16.19
N ILE A 167 35.64 -4.40 17.25
CA ILE A 167 36.90 -3.95 17.82
C ILE A 167 38.06 -4.04 16.79
N ASN A 168 38.09 -5.09 16.00
CA ASN A 168 39.10 -5.23 14.94
C ASN A 168 39.01 -4.15 13.87
N LEU A 169 37.77 -3.77 13.48
CA LEU A 169 37.57 -2.66 12.55
C LEU A 169 38.10 -1.34 13.13
N ILE A 170 37.82 -1.05 14.38
CA ILE A 170 38.27 0.16 15.07
C ILE A 170 39.82 0.17 15.16
N ASN A 171 40.41 -0.95 15.54
CA ASN A 171 41.87 -1.07 15.67
C ASN A 171 42.60 -0.96 14.33
N SER A 172 41.94 -1.30 13.23
CA SER A 172 42.49 -1.14 11.88
C SER A 172 42.25 0.27 11.29
N ASN A 173 41.84 1.23 12.11
CA ASN A 173 41.42 2.58 11.68
C ASN A 173 40.33 2.58 10.63
N ASN A 174 39.52 1.54 10.54
CA ASN A 174 38.36 1.48 9.71
C ASN A 174 37.11 1.83 10.55
N ASN A 175 36.60 3.02 10.36
CA ASN A 175 35.46 3.54 11.10
C ASN A 175 34.11 3.18 10.48
N TYR A 176 34.11 2.35 9.44
CA TYR A 176 32.90 2.03 8.70
C TYR A 176 32.66 0.52 8.66
N LEU A 177 31.44 0.13 8.97
CA LEU A 177 30.94 -1.22 8.80
C LEU A 177 30.09 -1.28 7.52
N TYR A 178 30.50 -2.13 6.59
CA TYR A 178 29.74 -2.34 5.37
C TYR A 178 28.63 -3.35 5.57
N ILE A 179 27.43 -3.01 5.11
CA ILE A 179 26.27 -3.90 5.05
C ILE A 179 26.08 -4.33 3.62
N ASP A 180 26.50 -5.52 3.32
CA ASP A 180 26.48 -6.11 1.98
C ASP A 180 25.07 -6.12 1.37
N GLN A 181 24.07 -6.60 2.13
CA GLN A 181 22.68 -6.71 1.67
C GLN A 181 22.01 -5.37 1.33
N LEU A 182 22.50 -4.27 1.89
CA LEU A 182 21.92 -2.93 1.62
C LEU A 182 22.83 -2.07 0.76
N ASP A 183 24.04 -2.54 0.47
CA ASP A 183 25.10 -1.73 -0.18
C ASP A 183 25.29 -0.38 0.53
N LYS A 184 25.44 -0.43 1.87
CA LYS A 184 25.56 0.76 2.71
C LYS A 184 26.67 0.62 3.73
N TYR A 185 27.25 1.75 4.09
CA TYR A 185 28.23 1.88 5.17
C TYR A 185 27.57 2.50 6.39
N ILE A 186 27.88 1.94 7.55
CA ILE A 186 27.54 2.50 8.87
C ILE A 186 28.81 3.06 9.49
N ASP A 187 28.74 4.31 9.94
CA ASP A 187 29.79 4.89 10.80
C ASP A 187 29.72 4.27 12.19
N ILE A 188 30.76 3.55 12.58
CA ILE A 188 30.84 2.87 13.86
C ILE A 188 31.49 3.73 14.96
N THR A 189 31.96 4.92 14.65
CA THR A 189 32.59 5.82 15.65
C THR A 189 31.61 6.26 16.74
N CYS A 190 30.32 6.34 16.41
CA CYS A 190 29.25 6.70 17.34
C CYS A 190 28.64 5.50 18.08
N MET A 191 29.12 4.27 17.80
CA MET A 191 28.61 3.08 18.45
C MET A 191 28.99 3.05 19.93
N GLN A 192 28.01 2.68 20.76
CA GLN A 192 28.24 2.41 22.16
C GLN A 192 28.43 0.92 22.38
N PHE A 193 29.24 0.54 23.38
CA PHE A 193 29.40 -0.87 23.76
C PHE A 193 28.15 -1.38 24.50
N LYS A 194 27.05 -1.56 23.75
CA LYS A 194 25.77 -2.07 24.25
C LYS A 194 25.39 -3.33 23.48
N LYS A 195 24.70 -4.24 24.13
CA LYS A 195 24.21 -5.48 23.52
C LYS A 195 23.25 -5.20 22.35
N TYR A 196 22.44 -4.18 22.47
CA TYR A 196 21.50 -3.73 21.44
C TYR A 196 21.64 -2.23 21.26
N GLN A 197 21.59 -1.80 20.02
CA GLN A 197 21.57 -0.39 19.68
C GLN A 197 20.93 -0.19 18.31
N THR A 198 20.42 1.00 18.08
CA THR A 198 19.77 1.38 16.83
C THR A 198 20.57 2.48 16.16
N ILE A 199 20.86 2.31 14.88
CA ILE A 199 21.52 3.31 14.03
C ILE A 199 20.55 3.69 12.93
N ILE A 200 20.35 5.00 12.73
CA ILE A 200 19.43 5.53 11.73
C ILE A 200 20.22 6.20 10.62
N LEU A 201 20.13 5.66 9.40
CA LEU A 201 20.64 6.28 8.19
C LEU A 201 19.54 7.12 7.57
N LYS A 202 19.51 8.41 7.89
CA LYS A 202 18.47 9.33 7.46
C LYS A 202 18.41 9.50 5.95
N ASN A 203 17.22 9.48 5.38
CA ASN A 203 16.95 9.68 3.95
C ASN A 203 17.69 8.67 3.04
N LYS A 204 17.97 7.48 3.53
CA LYS A 204 18.66 6.40 2.78
C LYS A 204 17.76 5.21 2.47
N GLY A 205 16.50 5.23 2.94
CA GLY A 205 15.49 4.22 2.67
C GLY A 205 14.82 4.39 1.32
N LEU A 206 13.61 3.86 1.19
CA LEU A 206 12.84 3.91 -0.06
C LEU A 206 12.26 5.30 -0.32
N PRO A 207 12.00 5.65 -1.58
CA PRO A 207 11.22 6.83 -1.90
C PRO A 207 9.84 6.77 -1.24
N LYS A 208 9.36 7.88 -0.71
CA LYS A 208 7.98 7.99 -0.24
C LYS A 208 7.05 8.13 -1.43
N ILE A 209 5.93 7.42 -1.39
CA ILE A 209 4.94 7.44 -2.48
C ILE A 209 4.34 8.84 -2.60
N ASP A 210 4.34 9.35 -3.82
CA ASP A 210 3.59 10.54 -4.21
C ASP A 210 2.48 10.09 -5.17
N TYR A 211 1.23 10.13 -4.73
CA TYR A 211 0.08 9.69 -5.51
C TYR A 211 -0.20 10.53 -6.75
N ASN A 212 0.38 11.73 -6.83
CA ASN A 212 0.27 12.59 -8.02
C ASN A 212 1.36 12.28 -9.05
N ASN A 213 2.47 11.68 -8.62
CA ASN A 213 3.58 11.31 -9.49
C ASN A 213 4.26 10.03 -9.00
N ASN A 214 3.87 8.91 -9.56
CA ASN A 214 4.39 7.59 -9.21
C ASN A 214 5.92 7.45 -9.34
N PHE A 215 6.56 8.32 -10.11
CA PHE A 215 8.01 8.34 -10.31
C PHE A 215 8.73 9.40 -9.46
N SER A 216 8.02 10.04 -8.52
CA SER A 216 8.61 11.06 -7.65
C SER A 216 9.72 10.47 -6.78
N LEU A 217 10.87 11.14 -6.76
CA LEU A 217 12.04 10.83 -5.94
C LEU A 217 12.39 12.00 -5.01
N SER A 218 11.42 12.83 -4.65
CA SER A 218 11.64 14.06 -3.88
C SER A 218 11.94 13.79 -2.41
N ASN A 219 11.37 12.76 -1.83
CA ASN A 219 11.47 12.45 -0.41
C ASN A 219 11.82 10.97 -0.18
N TYR A 220 12.69 10.73 0.79
CA TYR A 220 13.12 9.39 1.16
C TYR A 220 12.77 9.09 2.61
N SER A 221 12.57 7.83 2.88
CA SER A 221 12.47 7.27 4.21
C SER A 221 13.87 6.98 4.80
N ASP A 222 13.93 6.35 5.94
CA ASP A 222 15.15 6.03 6.64
C ASP A 222 15.48 4.53 6.54
N ILE A 223 16.78 4.19 6.73
CA ILE A 223 17.20 2.83 7.05
C ILE A 223 17.50 2.80 8.55
N ILE A 224 16.89 1.84 9.24
CA ILE A 224 17.01 1.64 10.68
C ILE A 224 17.72 0.31 10.88
N VAL A 225 18.94 0.35 11.42
CA VAL A 225 19.75 -0.83 11.69
C VAL A 225 19.72 -1.12 13.18
N GLU A 226 19.34 -2.35 13.55
CA GLU A 226 19.20 -2.81 14.93
C GLU A 226 20.14 -3.98 15.23
#